data_33787fe1b03bfe819684befd91697597
#
_entry.id   33787fe1b03bfe819684befd91697597
#
_cell.length_a   1.000
_cell.length_b   1.000
_cell.length_c   1.000
_cell.angle_alpha   90.00
_cell.angle_beta   90.00
_cell.angle_gamma   90.00
#
_symmetry.space_group_name_H-M   'P 1'
#
loop_
_entity.id
_entity.type
_entity.pdbx_description
1 polymer ?
#
loop_
_entity_poly.entity_id
_entity_poly.type
_entity_poly.pdbx_seq_one_letter_code
_entity_poly.pdbx_strand_id
1 'polypeptide(L)'
;MNVLLLGSGGREHALAWKIAASPLLTKLYAAPGNPGIGSEAELVKLDVTDHAAVAAFCREKKIDLVVVGPEGPLVAGIADDLRAENIRVFGPSKAAARLEGSKGFTKDLCARYNIPTAAYGRFGDLASAKAYVEKTGAPIVIKADGLAAGKGVTVAMTLDEARAALDSCFDGSFGAAGAEVVIEEFMTGEEASFFCLCDGTTALPFGTAQDHKRVGDGDVGPNTGGMGAYSPAPVMTPEMVERTMREIIQPTMRGMANLGAPFAGILFAGLMITDNGPKLIEYNTRFGDPECQVLMMRLKDDLLVLLNAATDGQLAHTSVRWRDEAALTVVMAARGYPGTPEKGSVIRGVEDAAADGVQIFHAGTAINGGALVANGGRVLNVTATGATVGEAQARAYAALDRIDWPDGFCRRDIGWQAVAREQAR
;
A
#
# COMPACT_ATOMS: atom_id res chain seq x y z
N MET A 1 -23.86 -8.10 8.75
CA MET A 1 -22.62 -8.07 9.55
C MET A 1 -22.33 -6.65 9.99
N ASN A 2 -21.84 -6.46 11.21
CA ASN A 2 -21.26 -5.22 11.67
C ASN A 2 -19.74 -5.28 11.46
N VAL A 3 -19.18 -4.31 10.75
CA VAL A 3 -17.76 -4.28 10.39
C VAL A 3 -17.11 -3.03 10.97
N LEU A 4 -15.91 -3.16 11.52
CA LEU A 4 -15.05 -2.05 11.94
C LEU A 4 -13.84 -1.96 11.04
N LEU A 5 -13.69 -0.85 10.33
CA LEU A 5 -12.52 -0.53 9.52
C LEU A 5 -11.59 0.41 10.30
N LEU A 6 -10.33 0.01 10.46
CA LEU A 6 -9.31 0.82 11.12
C LEU A 6 -8.48 1.55 10.08
N GLY A 7 -8.33 2.87 10.23
CA GLY A 7 -7.54 3.74 9.38
C GLY A 7 -8.33 4.95 8.85
N SER A 8 -7.66 5.80 8.08
CA SER A 8 -8.21 7.10 7.63
C SER A 8 -7.68 7.58 6.28
N GLY A 9 -6.91 6.75 5.57
CA GLY A 9 -6.31 7.11 4.28
C GLY A 9 -7.23 6.89 3.08
N GLY A 10 -6.70 7.14 1.89
CA GLY A 10 -7.39 6.88 0.63
C GLY A 10 -7.68 5.41 0.41
N ARG A 11 -6.78 4.53 0.83
CA ARG A 11 -6.96 3.08 0.88
C ARG A 11 -8.18 2.72 1.72
N GLU A 12 -8.29 3.25 2.92
CA GLU A 12 -9.42 2.96 3.81
C GLU A 12 -10.73 3.50 3.23
N HIS A 13 -10.73 4.65 2.56
CA HIS A 13 -11.93 5.12 1.88
C HIS A 13 -12.34 4.18 0.74
N ALA A 14 -11.41 3.71 -0.06
CA ALA A 14 -11.71 2.74 -1.12
C ALA A 14 -12.23 1.40 -0.57
N LEU A 15 -11.66 0.93 0.56
CA LEU A 15 -12.17 -0.25 1.27
C LEU A 15 -13.59 -0.01 1.82
N ALA A 16 -13.84 1.14 2.46
CA ALA A 16 -15.16 1.49 3.00
C ALA A 16 -16.21 1.51 1.89
N TRP A 17 -15.93 2.20 0.79
CA TRP A 17 -16.80 2.28 -0.39
C TRP A 17 -17.14 0.87 -0.94
N LYS A 18 -16.14 -0.01 -1.04
CA LYS A 18 -16.35 -1.37 -1.57
C LYS A 18 -17.08 -2.29 -0.58
N ILE A 19 -16.80 -2.16 0.72
CA ILE A 19 -17.50 -2.91 1.78
C ILE A 19 -18.95 -2.45 1.90
N ALA A 20 -19.22 -1.14 1.80
CA ALA A 20 -20.56 -0.58 1.88
C ALA A 20 -21.51 -1.11 0.78
N ALA A 21 -20.97 -1.51 -0.37
CA ALA A 21 -21.74 -2.12 -1.45
C ALA A 21 -22.14 -3.59 -1.20
N SER A 22 -21.66 -4.21 -0.11
CA SER A 22 -21.96 -5.62 0.19
C SER A 22 -23.38 -5.79 0.77
N PRO A 23 -24.19 -6.72 0.24
CA PRO A 23 -25.48 -7.07 0.84
C PRO A 23 -25.35 -7.77 2.19
N LEU A 24 -24.17 -8.25 2.56
CA LEU A 24 -23.91 -8.85 3.88
C LEU A 24 -23.74 -7.79 4.98
N LEU A 25 -23.49 -6.53 4.59
CA LEU A 25 -23.24 -5.47 5.55
C LEU A 25 -24.54 -5.01 6.21
N THR A 26 -24.52 -4.96 7.55
CA THR A 26 -25.58 -4.32 8.34
C THR A 26 -25.15 -2.92 8.76
N LYS A 27 -23.93 -2.78 9.25
CA LYS A 27 -23.37 -1.50 9.69
C LYS A 27 -21.84 -1.49 9.50
N LEU A 28 -21.34 -0.38 8.97
CA LEU A 28 -19.91 -0.10 8.87
C LEU A 28 -19.54 1.01 9.85
N TYR A 29 -18.53 0.75 10.66
CA TYR A 29 -17.86 1.74 11.51
C TYR A 29 -16.44 1.95 11.00
N ALA A 30 -15.91 3.17 11.14
CA ALA A 30 -14.51 3.47 10.78
C ALA A 30 -13.82 4.30 11.87
N ALA A 31 -12.60 3.94 12.20
CA ALA A 31 -11.81 4.59 13.25
C ALA A 31 -10.36 4.89 12.77
N PRO A 32 -9.90 6.15 12.78
CA PRO A 32 -10.72 7.34 13.01
C PRO A 32 -11.55 7.76 11.78
N GLY A 33 -11.21 7.24 10.58
CA GLY A 33 -11.82 7.61 9.31
C GLY A 33 -11.47 9.04 8.85
N ASN A 34 -12.14 9.49 7.81
CA ASN A 34 -12.05 10.84 7.24
C ASN A 34 -13.42 11.26 6.70
N PRO A 35 -13.62 12.52 6.26
CA PRO A 35 -14.92 12.99 5.76
C PRO A 35 -15.52 12.16 4.63
N GLY A 36 -14.69 11.64 3.70
CA GLY A 36 -15.16 10.77 2.63
C GLY A 36 -15.61 9.40 3.14
N ILE A 37 -14.88 8.79 4.06
CA ILE A 37 -15.30 7.55 4.72
C ILE A 37 -16.61 7.74 5.47
N GLY A 38 -16.86 8.94 6.01
CA GLY A 38 -18.09 9.30 6.70
C GLY A 38 -19.36 9.22 5.84
N SER A 39 -19.26 9.22 4.51
CA SER A 39 -20.38 8.96 3.61
C SER A 39 -20.77 7.48 3.52
N GLU A 40 -19.83 6.57 3.84
CA GLU A 40 -19.98 5.12 3.76
C GLU A 40 -20.15 4.46 5.13
N ALA A 41 -19.62 5.09 6.19
CA ALA A 41 -19.48 4.51 7.52
C ALA A 41 -19.79 5.50 8.63
N GLU A 42 -20.17 4.99 9.79
CA GLU A 42 -20.19 5.79 11.01
C GLU A 42 -18.78 5.99 11.54
N LEU A 43 -18.32 7.25 11.55
CA LEU A 43 -17.00 7.58 12.09
C LEU A 43 -17.02 7.53 13.61
N VAL A 44 -16.05 6.83 14.20
CA VAL A 44 -15.92 6.67 15.64
C VAL A 44 -14.57 7.18 16.14
N LYS A 45 -14.62 7.92 17.26
CA LYS A 45 -13.40 8.38 17.93
C LYS A 45 -12.86 7.24 18.80
N LEU A 46 -11.91 6.51 18.24
CA LEU A 46 -11.26 5.38 18.88
C LEU A 46 -9.77 5.48 18.65
N ASP A 47 -8.99 5.39 19.72
CA ASP A 47 -7.54 5.27 19.61
C ASP A 47 -7.21 3.83 19.21
N VAL A 48 -6.77 3.66 17.97
CA VAL A 48 -6.44 2.34 17.42
C VAL A 48 -5.15 1.74 18.01
N THR A 49 -4.39 2.52 18.78
CA THR A 49 -3.21 2.05 19.53
C THR A 49 -3.59 1.48 20.90
N ASP A 50 -4.79 1.78 21.40
CA ASP A 50 -5.36 1.16 22.58
C ASP A 50 -6.19 -0.07 22.18
N HIS A 51 -5.52 -1.22 22.08
CA HIS A 51 -6.15 -2.46 21.64
C HIS A 51 -7.29 -2.91 22.57
N ALA A 52 -7.20 -2.61 23.87
CA ALA A 52 -8.25 -2.93 24.84
C ALA A 52 -9.52 -2.08 24.59
N ALA A 53 -9.34 -0.79 24.26
CA ALA A 53 -10.46 0.07 23.88
C ALA A 53 -11.11 -0.38 22.58
N VAL A 54 -10.32 -0.82 21.58
CA VAL A 54 -10.83 -1.40 20.33
C VAL A 54 -11.63 -2.67 20.61
N ALA A 55 -11.13 -3.57 21.46
CA ALA A 55 -11.84 -4.80 21.84
C ALA A 55 -13.15 -4.51 22.58
N ALA A 56 -13.16 -3.53 23.49
CA ALA A 56 -14.35 -3.09 24.20
C ALA A 56 -15.42 -2.55 23.23
N PHE A 57 -15.01 -1.71 22.27
CA PHE A 57 -15.90 -1.20 21.23
C PHE A 57 -16.49 -2.34 20.37
N CYS A 58 -15.65 -3.31 19.98
CA CYS A 58 -16.11 -4.47 19.21
C CYS A 58 -17.17 -5.27 19.93
N ARG A 59 -17.03 -5.48 21.24
CA ARG A 59 -18.04 -6.16 22.07
C ARG A 59 -19.33 -5.34 22.19
N GLU A 60 -19.22 -4.04 22.47
CA GLU A 60 -20.38 -3.14 22.59
C GLU A 60 -21.20 -3.09 21.30
N LYS A 61 -20.55 -2.90 20.17
CA LYS A 61 -21.20 -2.77 18.86
C LYS A 61 -21.47 -4.10 18.16
N LYS A 62 -21.10 -5.22 18.78
CA LYS A 62 -21.24 -6.59 18.22
C LYS A 62 -20.58 -6.66 16.83
N ILE A 63 -19.33 -6.26 16.77
CA ILE A 63 -18.54 -6.29 15.51
C ILE A 63 -18.28 -7.75 15.12
N ASP A 64 -18.67 -8.10 13.91
CA ASP A 64 -18.45 -9.43 13.32
C ASP A 64 -17.08 -9.58 12.67
N LEU A 65 -16.50 -8.48 12.18
CA LEU A 65 -15.19 -8.47 11.52
C LEU A 65 -14.51 -7.11 11.69
N VAL A 66 -13.25 -7.13 12.11
CA VAL A 66 -12.36 -5.96 12.08
C VAL A 66 -11.47 -6.05 10.84
N VAL A 67 -11.39 -4.97 10.07
CA VAL A 67 -10.52 -4.83 8.90
C VAL A 67 -9.44 -3.80 9.23
N VAL A 68 -8.17 -4.21 9.19
CA VAL A 68 -7.06 -3.31 9.52
C VAL A 68 -6.45 -2.77 8.24
N GLY A 69 -6.56 -1.46 8.02
CA GLY A 69 -6.02 -0.81 6.84
C GLY A 69 -4.51 -0.55 6.89
N PRO A 70 -3.99 0.21 7.89
CA PRO A 70 -2.59 0.61 7.93
C PRO A 70 -1.69 -0.44 8.61
N GLU A 71 -0.39 -0.37 8.30
CA GLU A 71 0.65 -1.28 8.81
C GLU A 71 0.95 -1.11 10.31
N GLY A 72 0.88 0.11 10.83
CA GLY A 72 1.26 0.40 12.21
C GLY A 72 0.57 -0.48 13.25
N PRO A 73 -0.77 -0.54 13.28
CA PRO A 73 -1.50 -1.43 14.18
C PRO A 73 -1.19 -2.91 13.98
N LEU A 74 -0.93 -3.36 12.74
CA LEU A 74 -0.57 -4.76 12.45
C LEU A 74 0.77 -5.14 13.06
N VAL A 75 1.79 -4.30 12.86
CA VAL A 75 3.13 -4.50 13.44
C VAL A 75 3.10 -4.39 14.97
N ALA A 76 2.22 -3.55 15.52
CA ALA A 76 1.98 -3.46 16.96
C ALA A 76 1.32 -4.72 17.55
N GLY A 77 0.57 -5.50 16.73
CA GLY A 77 -0.02 -6.78 17.14
C GLY A 77 -1.51 -6.71 17.45
N ILE A 78 -2.22 -5.71 16.95
CA ILE A 78 -3.68 -5.57 17.19
C ILE A 78 -4.46 -6.83 16.79
N ALA A 79 -4.04 -7.50 15.71
CA ALA A 79 -4.73 -8.69 15.24
C ALA A 79 -4.63 -9.86 16.26
N ASP A 80 -3.49 -10.00 16.91
CA ASP A 80 -3.29 -11.03 17.95
C ASP A 80 -4.13 -10.73 19.19
N ASP A 81 -4.11 -9.48 19.67
CA ASP A 81 -4.81 -9.06 20.87
C ASP A 81 -6.34 -9.19 20.69
N LEU A 82 -6.87 -8.80 19.53
CA LEU A 82 -8.29 -8.94 19.25
C LEU A 82 -8.71 -10.41 19.09
N ARG A 83 -7.89 -11.24 18.45
CA ARG A 83 -8.17 -12.70 18.34
C ARG A 83 -8.15 -13.40 19.70
N ALA A 84 -7.28 -12.98 20.63
CA ALA A 84 -7.28 -13.48 21.99
C ALA A 84 -8.60 -13.19 22.73
N GLU A 85 -9.33 -12.16 22.32
CA GLU A 85 -10.67 -11.79 22.80
C GLU A 85 -11.81 -12.41 21.96
N ASN A 86 -11.50 -13.38 21.08
CA ASN A 86 -12.43 -14.02 20.13
C ASN A 86 -13.08 -13.04 19.13
N ILE A 87 -12.41 -11.95 18.78
CA ILE A 87 -12.83 -11.00 17.76
C ILE A 87 -12.16 -11.39 16.43
N ARG A 88 -12.95 -11.56 15.37
CA ARG A 88 -12.44 -11.87 14.04
C ARG A 88 -11.76 -10.64 13.43
N VAL A 89 -10.56 -10.85 12.89
CA VAL A 89 -9.74 -9.78 12.33
C VAL A 89 -9.19 -10.20 10.98
N PHE A 90 -9.40 -9.37 9.97
CA PHE A 90 -8.70 -9.45 8.70
C PHE A 90 -7.41 -8.63 8.78
N GLY A 91 -6.27 -9.31 8.76
CA GLY A 91 -4.93 -8.79 8.88
C GLY A 91 -3.99 -9.82 9.49
N PRO A 92 -2.67 -9.76 9.19
CA PRO A 92 -1.68 -10.70 9.72
C PRO A 92 -1.46 -10.56 11.22
N SER A 93 -0.93 -11.62 11.83
CA SER A 93 -0.38 -11.57 13.19
C SER A 93 0.84 -10.64 13.26
N LYS A 94 1.20 -10.19 14.46
CA LYS A 94 2.43 -9.42 14.71
C LYS A 94 3.67 -10.13 14.14
N ALA A 95 3.75 -11.45 14.34
CA ALA A 95 4.86 -12.25 13.84
C ALA A 95 4.91 -12.26 12.29
N ALA A 96 3.76 -12.35 11.62
CA ALA A 96 3.67 -12.31 10.16
C ALA A 96 3.85 -10.90 9.60
N ALA A 97 3.43 -9.86 10.31
CA ALA A 97 3.61 -8.47 9.92
C ALA A 97 5.08 -8.01 9.90
N ARG A 98 6.01 -8.82 10.45
CA ARG A 98 7.46 -8.62 10.31
C ARG A 98 7.93 -8.58 8.86
N LEU A 99 7.19 -9.19 7.92
CA LEU A 99 7.49 -9.09 6.49
C LEU A 99 7.54 -7.62 6.00
N GLU A 100 6.73 -6.73 6.58
CA GLU A 100 6.80 -5.28 6.32
C GLU A 100 7.61 -4.55 7.40
N GLY A 101 7.49 -5.00 8.66
CA GLY A 101 8.10 -4.35 9.81
C GLY A 101 9.62 -4.46 9.90
N SER A 102 10.25 -5.43 9.20
CA SER A 102 11.70 -5.60 9.16
C SER A 102 12.16 -6.07 7.78
N LYS A 103 12.92 -5.22 7.12
CA LYS A 103 13.53 -5.52 5.83
C LYS A 103 14.58 -6.63 5.96
N GLY A 104 15.34 -6.60 7.06
CA GLY A 104 16.32 -7.62 7.40
C GLY A 104 15.67 -9.01 7.54
N PHE A 105 14.55 -9.10 8.26
CA PHE A 105 13.79 -10.35 8.37
C PHE A 105 13.34 -10.88 7.01
N THR A 106 12.82 -10.01 6.15
CA THR A 106 12.39 -10.39 4.80
C THR A 106 13.56 -10.88 3.96
N LYS A 107 14.72 -10.23 4.04
CA LYS A 107 15.93 -10.68 3.34
C LYS A 107 16.44 -12.05 3.82
N ASP A 108 16.43 -12.29 5.12
CA ASP A 108 16.80 -13.60 5.68
C ASP A 108 15.83 -14.71 5.23
N LEU A 109 14.53 -14.39 5.17
CA LEU A 109 13.53 -15.29 4.60
C LEU A 109 13.81 -15.60 3.13
N CYS A 110 14.11 -14.58 2.34
CA CYS A 110 14.45 -14.72 0.92
C CYS A 110 15.66 -15.61 0.72
N ALA A 111 16.72 -15.40 1.49
CA ALA A 111 17.92 -16.22 1.43
C ALA A 111 17.64 -17.69 1.80
N ARG A 112 16.86 -17.92 2.87
CA ARG A 112 16.54 -19.26 3.37
C ARG A 112 15.66 -20.09 2.42
N TYR A 113 14.75 -19.42 1.69
CA TYR A 113 13.76 -20.08 0.84
C TYR A 113 14.00 -19.86 -0.67
N ASN A 114 15.19 -19.35 -1.03
CA ASN A 114 15.60 -19.06 -2.41
C ASN A 114 14.59 -18.16 -3.16
N ILE A 115 14.06 -17.14 -2.49
CA ILE A 115 13.15 -16.16 -3.09
C ILE A 115 14.00 -15.14 -3.85
N PRO A 116 13.74 -14.92 -5.16
CA PRO A 116 14.50 -13.95 -5.95
C PRO A 116 14.36 -12.53 -5.38
N THR A 117 15.46 -11.92 -5.04
CA THR A 117 15.54 -10.53 -4.54
C THR A 117 16.91 -9.94 -4.87
N ALA A 118 17.11 -8.64 -4.62
CA ALA A 118 18.40 -7.98 -4.75
C ALA A 118 19.46 -8.63 -3.86
N ALA A 119 20.68 -8.76 -4.33
CA ALA A 119 21.83 -9.09 -3.48
C ALA A 119 21.94 -8.02 -2.37
N TYR A 120 22.29 -8.42 -1.15
CA TYR A 120 22.22 -7.52 0.00
C TYR A 120 23.28 -7.80 1.06
N GLY A 121 23.52 -6.79 1.91
CA GLY A 121 24.22 -6.90 3.18
C GLY A 121 23.43 -6.21 4.29
N ARG A 122 23.60 -6.67 5.53
CA ARG A 122 22.97 -6.10 6.73
C ARG A 122 24.03 -5.58 7.67
N PHE A 123 23.85 -4.39 8.22
CA PHE A 123 24.86 -3.69 9.03
C PHE A 123 24.20 -3.00 10.22
N GLY A 124 24.73 -3.27 11.42
CA GLY A 124 24.34 -2.62 12.67
C GLY A 124 25.28 -1.47 13.06
N ASP A 125 26.29 -1.16 12.24
CA ASP A 125 27.21 -0.05 12.50
C ASP A 125 27.63 0.65 11.21
N LEU A 126 27.88 1.96 11.34
CA LEU A 126 28.20 2.83 10.21
C LEU A 126 29.52 2.46 9.53
N ALA A 127 30.54 2.04 10.30
CA ALA A 127 31.87 1.75 9.75
C ALA A 127 31.85 0.56 8.81
N SER A 128 31.21 -0.54 9.24
CA SER A 128 31.02 -1.75 8.41
C SER A 128 30.16 -1.47 7.19
N ALA A 129 29.09 -0.68 7.34
CA ALA A 129 28.22 -0.28 6.23
C ALA A 129 28.98 0.54 5.18
N LYS A 130 29.78 1.52 5.60
CA LYS A 130 30.64 2.31 4.70
C LYS A 130 31.68 1.44 3.98
N ALA A 131 32.35 0.55 4.72
CA ALA A 131 33.32 -0.36 4.11
C ALA A 131 32.71 -1.27 3.03
N TYR A 132 31.46 -1.72 3.22
CA TYR A 132 30.74 -2.49 2.22
C TYR A 132 30.42 -1.66 0.96
N VAL A 133 29.94 -0.43 1.12
CA VAL A 133 29.63 0.48 0.00
C VAL A 133 30.90 0.83 -0.77
N GLU A 134 32.03 1.09 -0.11
CA GLU A 134 33.30 1.34 -0.78
C GLU A 134 33.76 0.16 -1.64
N LYS A 135 33.49 -1.06 -1.19
CA LYS A 135 33.86 -2.30 -1.91
C LYS A 135 32.91 -2.57 -3.07
N THR A 136 31.60 -2.36 -2.88
CA THR A 136 30.58 -2.71 -3.88
C THR A 136 30.39 -1.63 -4.96
N GLY A 137 30.63 -0.35 -4.61
CA GLY A 137 30.42 0.77 -5.51
C GLY A 137 28.97 1.25 -5.56
N ALA A 138 28.72 2.19 -6.48
CA ALA A 138 27.40 2.72 -6.81
C ALA A 138 27.10 2.45 -8.30
N PRO A 139 25.81 2.38 -8.74
CA PRO A 139 24.62 2.65 -7.93
C PRO A 139 24.29 1.56 -6.92
N ILE A 140 23.69 1.95 -5.79
CA ILE A 140 23.35 1.05 -4.67
C ILE A 140 22.13 1.56 -3.94
N VAL A 141 21.39 0.68 -3.24
CA VAL A 141 20.20 1.06 -2.49
C VAL A 141 20.44 0.87 -1.00
N ILE A 142 20.17 1.92 -0.22
CA ILE A 142 20.33 1.92 1.23
C ILE A 142 18.97 2.06 1.88
N LYS A 143 18.64 1.12 2.80
CA LYS A 143 17.35 1.06 3.47
C LYS A 143 17.54 0.97 4.98
N ALA A 144 16.97 1.92 5.73
CA ALA A 144 16.84 1.78 7.18
C ALA A 144 15.89 0.59 7.48
N ASP A 145 16.24 -0.27 8.45
CA ASP A 145 15.40 -1.40 8.84
C ASP A 145 14.27 -0.94 9.77
N GLY A 146 13.04 -1.28 9.42
CA GLY A 146 11.82 -0.91 10.14
C GLY A 146 10.87 -0.02 9.31
N LEU A 147 9.78 0.41 9.97
CA LEU A 147 8.78 1.30 9.39
C LEU A 147 9.33 2.74 9.34
N ALA A 148 9.60 3.25 8.16
CA ALA A 148 10.11 4.61 7.94
C ALA A 148 9.21 5.44 7.01
N ALA A 149 7.94 5.04 6.81
CA ALA A 149 6.95 5.72 5.98
C ALA A 149 7.46 6.09 4.57
N GLY A 150 8.21 5.17 3.94
CA GLY A 150 8.81 5.38 2.62
C GLY A 150 10.05 6.31 2.59
N LYS A 151 10.41 6.93 3.71
CA LYS A 151 11.54 7.89 3.78
C LYS A 151 12.88 7.23 4.09
N GLY A 152 12.88 5.98 4.54
CA GLY A 152 14.09 5.22 4.90
C GLY A 152 14.77 4.52 3.73
N VAL A 153 14.45 4.84 2.48
CA VAL A 153 15.03 4.22 1.29
C VAL A 153 15.70 5.27 0.42
N THR A 154 16.99 5.11 0.17
CA THR A 154 17.77 5.96 -0.72
C THR A 154 18.36 5.13 -1.85
N VAL A 155 18.05 5.49 -3.07
CA VAL A 155 18.75 5.01 -4.28
C VAL A 155 19.92 5.95 -4.51
N ALA A 156 21.13 5.51 -4.19
CA ALA A 156 22.34 6.27 -4.32
C ALA A 156 23.01 5.97 -5.68
N MET A 157 23.07 6.96 -6.53
CA MET A 157 23.70 6.83 -7.86
C MET A 157 25.21 7.05 -7.79
N THR A 158 25.69 7.68 -6.71
CA THR A 158 27.11 7.96 -6.47
C THR A 158 27.52 7.47 -5.07
N LEU A 159 28.83 7.27 -4.86
CA LEU A 159 29.37 6.92 -3.53
C LEU A 159 29.13 8.01 -2.50
N ASP A 160 29.15 9.28 -2.90
CA ASP A 160 28.90 10.40 -1.98
C ASP A 160 27.44 10.42 -1.51
N GLU A 161 26.49 10.15 -2.41
CA GLU A 161 25.08 9.96 -2.03
C GLU A 161 24.91 8.76 -1.09
N ALA A 162 25.61 7.66 -1.35
CA ALA A 162 25.55 6.48 -0.50
C ALA A 162 26.10 6.73 0.90
N ARG A 163 27.24 7.45 1.01
CA ARG A 163 27.82 7.85 2.29
C ARG A 163 26.87 8.75 3.08
N ALA A 164 26.29 9.76 2.43
CA ALA A 164 25.33 10.67 3.06
C ALA A 164 24.07 9.95 3.54
N ALA A 165 23.56 8.99 2.76
CA ALA A 165 22.42 8.16 3.14
C ALA A 165 22.73 7.30 4.36
N LEU A 166 23.92 6.70 4.44
CA LEU A 166 24.35 5.93 5.62
C LEU A 166 24.50 6.82 6.85
N ASP A 167 25.12 8.00 6.72
CA ASP A 167 25.23 8.95 7.82
C ASP A 167 23.84 9.32 8.36
N SER A 168 22.87 9.59 7.49
CA SER A 168 21.48 9.88 7.87
C SER A 168 20.78 8.70 8.51
N CYS A 169 21.04 7.46 8.11
CA CYS A 169 20.44 6.29 8.75
C CYS A 169 20.91 6.13 10.21
N PHE A 170 22.19 6.38 10.47
CA PHE A 170 22.80 6.18 11.80
C PHE A 170 22.85 7.42 12.68
N ASP A 171 22.38 8.60 12.24
CA ASP A 171 22.35 9.83 13.03
C ASP A 171 21.21 9.91 14.06
N GLY A 172 20.34 8.90 14.08
CA GLY A 172 19.19 8.80 14.97
C GLY A 172 17.90 9.41 14.41
N SER A 173 17.92 9.99 13.22
CA SER A 173 16.70 10.59 12.60
C SER A 173 15.60 9.58 12.32
N PHE A 174 15.94 8.30 12.16
CA PHE A 174 14.96 7.21 11.97
C PHE A 174 14.63 6.46 13.28
N GLY A 175 15.11 6.94 14.45
CA GLY A 175 14.87 6.28 15.73
C GLY A 175 15.30 4.80 15.72
N ALA A 176 14.48 3.90 16.24
CA ALA A 176 14.79 2.47 16.27
C ALA A 176 14.95 1.84 14.88
N ALA A 177 14.33 2.39 13.84
CA ALA A 177 14.45 1.90 12.47
C ALA A 177 15.85 2.16 11.87
N GLY A 178 16.59 3.15 12.37
CA GLY A 178 17.98 3.43 11.97
C GLY A 178 19.05 2.61 12.67
N ALA A 179 18.67 1.74 13.62
CA ALA A 179 19.64 0.91 14.35
C ALA A 179 20.31 -0.17 13.47
N GLU A 180 19.72 -0.51 12.37
CA GLU A 180 20.24 -1.44 11.37
C GLU A 180 19.91 -0.94 9.96
N VAL A 181 20.79 -1.18 8.99
CA VAL A 181 20.57 -0.88 7.57
C VAL A 181 20.70 -2.13 6.72
N VAL A 182 19.88 -2.19 5.67
CA VAL A 182 20.00 -3.16 4.59
C VAL A 182 20.52 -2.42 3.36
N ILE A 183 21.63 -2.88 2.81
CA ILE A 183 22.26 -2.33 1.60
C ILE A 183 22.04 -3.34 0.48
N GLU A 184 21.43 -2.90 -0.62
CA GLU A 184 21.02 -3.78 -1.73
C GLU A 184 21.65 -3.34 -3.05
N GLU A 185 21.88 -4.31 -3.93
CA GLU A 185 22.21 -4.01 -5.32
C GLU A 185 21.13 -3.16 -5.97
N PHE A 186 21.52 -2.26 -6.83
CA PHE A 186 20.59 -1.51 -7.67
C PHE A 186 20.03 -2.43 -8.77
N MET A 187 18.72 -2.66 -8.77
CA MET A 187 18.06 -3.46 -9.81
C MET A 187 17.52 -2.56 -10.91
N THR A 188 17.60 -3.02 -12.14
CA THR A 188 16.99 -2.37 -13.32
C THR A 188 15.81 -3.19 -13.82
N GLY A 189 14.76 -2.51 -14.27
CA GLY A 189 13.53 -3.12 -14.74
C GLY A 189 12.35 -2.17 -14.54
N GLU A 190 11.16 -2.72 -14.54
CA GLU A 190 9.93 -1.98 -14.19
C GLU A 190 9.38 -2.46 -12.86
N GLU A 191 9.04 -1.51 -12.01
CA GLU A 191 8.37 -1.83 -10.75
C GLU A 191 6.92 -2.22 -10.98
N ALA A 192 6.46 -3.23 -10.25
CA ALA A 192 5.07 -3.67 -10.25
C ALA A 192 4.63 -4.06 -8.84
N SER A 193 3.37 -3.81 -8.55
CA SER A 193 2.69 -4.23 -7.32
C SER A 193 1.87 -5.47 -7.58
N PHE A 194 2.17 -6.56 -6.87
CA PHE A 194 1.45 -7.82 -6.96
C PHE A 194 0.78 -8.14 -5.63
N PHE A 195 -0.51 -8.39 -5.65
CA PHE A 195 -1.31 -8.60 -4.45
C PHE A 195 -1.81 -10.04 -4.38
N CYS A 196 -1.71 -10.64 -3.19
CA CYS A 196 -2.33 -11.91 -2.87
C CYS A 196 -3.24 -11.77 -1.64
N LEU A 197 -4.41 -12.38 -1.72
CA LEU A 197 -5.25 -12.64 -0.56
C LEU A 197 -4.81 -13.97 0.05
N CYS A 198 -4.51 -13.98 1.35
CA CYS A 198 -3.92 -15.11 2.05
C CYS A 198 -4.74 -15.47 3.29
N ASP A 199 -4.85 -16.79 3.57
CA ASP A 199 -5.57 -17.33 4.73
C ASP A 199 -4.71 -18.14 5.71
N GLY A 200 -3.38 -18.04 5.58
CA GLY A 200 -2.42 -18.81 6.36
C GLY A 200 -1.91 -20.07 5.65
N THR A 201 -2.69 -20.64 4.74
CA THR A 201 -2.35 -21.84 3.96
C THR A 201 -2.37 -21.58 2.46
N THR A 202 -3.38 -20.89 1.99
CA THR A 202 -3.62 -20.57 0.58
C THR A 202 -3.29 -19.11 0.31
N ALA A 203 -2.61 -18.84 -0.80
CA ALA A 203 -2.45 -17.51 -1.37
C ALA A 203 -3.17 -17.45 -2.72
N LEU A 204 -4.17 -16.60 -2.82
CA LEU A 204 -4.97 -16.37 -4.02
C LEU A 204 -4.52 -15.07 -4.69
N PRO A 205 -4.09 -15.07 -5.97
CA PRO A 205 -3.78 -13.84 -6.69
C PRO A 205 -4.95 -12.87 -6.65
N PHE A 206 -4.67 -11.63 -6.20
CA PHE A 206 -5.72 -10.62 -5.97
C PHE A 206 -5.58 -9.40 -6.90
N GLY A 207 -4.64 -9.40 -7.79
CA GLY A 207 -4.51 -8.32 -8.76
C GLY A 207 -3.11 -7.70 -8.82
N THR A 208 -2.97 -6.81 -9.79
CA THR A 208 -1.70 -6.13 -10.09
C THR A 208 -1.94 -4.65 -10.30
N ALA A 209 -0.93 -3.85 -9.96
CA ALA A 209 -0.92 -2.41 -10.24
C ALA A 209 0.52 -1.94 -10.52
N GLN A 210 0.66 -0.74 -11.04
CA GLN A 210 1.92 0.00 -11.04
C GLN A 210 1.68 1.37 -10.43
N ASP A 211 2.53 1.78 -9.50
CA ASP A 211 2.49 3.07 -8.84
C ASP A 211 3.57 4.02 -9.36
N HIS A 212 3.42 5.30 -9.05
CA HIS A 212 4.39 6.36 -9.35
C HIS A 212 4.90 6.94 -8.03
N LYS A 213 6.10 6.51 -7.62
CA LYS A 213 6.66 6.84 -6.29
C LYS A 213 7.30 8.22 -6.21
N ARG A 214 7.84 8.75 -7.32
CA ARG A 214 8.48 10.07 -7.34
C ARG A 214 7.45 11.19 -7.34
N VAL A 215 7.77 12.29 -6.66
CA VAL A 215 6.84 13.42 -6.45
C VAL A 215 6.54 14.20 -7.73
N GLY A 216 7.48 14.30 -8.65
CA GLY A 216 7.37 15.13 -9.87
C GLY A 216 7.21 14.33 -11.15
N ASP A 217 6.67 14.99 -12.18
CA ASP A 217 6.54 14.46 -13.53
C ASP A 217 7.91 13.99 -14.06
N GLY A 218 7.90 12.92 -14.87
CA GLY A 218 9.12 12.32 -15.38
C GLY A 218 9.94 11.56 -14.34
N ASP A 219 9.30 11.14 -13.24
CA ASP A 219 9.91 10.38 -12.15
C ASP A 219 11.11 11.09 -11.50
N VAL A 220 10.96 12.40 -11.23
CA VAL A 220 11.98 13.21 -10.58
C VAL A 220 11.59 13.60 -9.15
N GLY A 221 12.61 14.01 -8.38
CA GLY A 221 12.43 14.44 -6.98
C GLY A 221 12.41 13.28 -5.98
N PRO A 222 12.06 13.54 -4.71
CA PRO A 222 12.07 12.55 -3.65
C PRO A 222 10.97 11.47 -3.85
N ASN A 223 11.18 10.32 -3.21
CA ASN A 223 10.17 9.28 -3.09
C ASN A 223 9.02 9.75 -2.19
N THR A 224 7.84 9.25 -2.49
CA THR A 224 6.60 9.51 -1.76
C THR A 224 5.91 8.18 -1.39
N GLY A 225 4.73 8.25 -0.78
CA GLY A 225 3.85 7.09 -0.61
C GLY A 225 3.13 6.63 -1.89
N GLY A 226 3.37 7.30 -3.02
CA GLY A 226 2.71 7.11 -4.31
C GLY A 226 1.91 8.34 -4.73
N MET A 227 2.16 8.83 -5.95
CA MET A 227 1.48 9.98 -6.55
C MET A 227 0.36 9.56 -7.51
N GLY A 228 0.19 8.28 -7.70
CA GLY A 228 -0.85 7.69 -8.52
C GLY A 228 -0.52 6.24 -8.84
N ALA A 229 -1.51 5.53 -9.35
CA ALA A 229 -1.35 4.13 -9.75
C ALA A 229 -2.36 3.77 -10.85
N TYR A 230 -2.10 2.68 -11.54
CA TYR A 230 -3.05 2.09 -12.47
C TYR A 230 -3.06 0.56 -12.37
N SER A 231 -4.14 -0.04 -12.76
CA SER A 231 -4.38 -1.49 -12.76
C SER A 231 -5.19 -1.88 -14.01
N PRO A 232 -4.91 -3.03 -14.67
CA PRO A 232 -3.83 -3.97 -14.34
C PRO A 232 -2.45 -3.43 -14.73
N ALA A 233 -1.40 -4.03 -14.18
CA ALA A 233 -0.03 -3.75 -14.57
C ALA A 233 0.31 -4.49 -15.88
N PRO A 234 0.60 -3.81 -17.01
CA PRO A 234 0.87 -4.48 -18.29
C PRO A 234 2.10 -5.40 -18.27
N VAL A 235 3.07 -5.13 -17.39
CA VAL A 235 4.29 -5.95 -17.23
C VAL A 235 4.02 -7.26 -16.52
N MET A 236 2.90 -7.37 -15.81
CA MET A 236 2.47 -8.57 -15.11
C MET A 236 1.61 -9.44 -16.03
N THR A 237 2.25 -10.02 -17.06
CA THR A 237 1.61 -10.99 -17.95
C THR A 237 1.16 -12.23 -17.17
N PRO A 238 0.25 -13.06 -17.71
CA PRO A 238 -0.16 -14.31 -17.05
C PRO A 238 1.04 -15.19 -16.68
N GLU A 239 2.07 -15.29 -17.54
CA GLU A 239 3.30 -16.01 -17.25
C GLU A 239 4.07 -15.38 -16.08
N MET A 240 4.16 -14.05 -16.03
CA MET A 240 4.84 -13.34 -14.95
C MET A 240 4.10 -13.51 -13.61
N VAL A 241 2.77 -13.51 -13.63
CA VAL A 241 1.93 -13.82 -12.45
C VAL A 241 2.23 -15.25 -11.96
N GLU A 242 2.23 -16.23 -12.85
CA GLU A 242 2.53 -17.63 -12.49
C GLU A 242 3.94 -17.78 -11.91
N ARG A 243 4.94 -17.14 -12.53
CA ARG A 243 6.32 -17.13 -12.00
C ARG A 243 6.39 -16.49 -10.63
N THR A 244 5.74 -15.36 -10.43
CA THR A 244 5.69 -14.65 -9.14
C THR A 244 5.08 -15.55 -8.05
N MET A 245 3.98 -16.22 -8.36
CA MET A 245 3.36 -17.18 -7.43
C MET A 245 4.31 -18.32 -7.08
N ARG A 246 4.95 -18.94 -8.07
CA ARG A 246 5.84 -20.08 -7.88
C ARG A 246 7.15 -19.74 -7.18
N GLU A 247 7.77 -18.61 -7.59
CA GLU A 247 9.14 -18.27 -7.20
C GLU A 247 9.22 -17.36 -5.96
N ILE A 248 8.15 -16.61 -5.68
CA ILE A 248 8.12 -15.61 -4.60
C ILE A 248 7.04 -15.91 -3.57
N ILE A 249 5.77 -15.96 -3.97
CA ILE A 249 4.65 -16.02 -3.02
C ILE A 249 4.58 -17.36 -2.30
N GLN A 250 4.57 -18.49 -3.02
CA GLN A 250 4.48 -19.82 -2.41
C GLN A 250 5.67 -20.14 -1.49
N PRO A 251 6.94 -19.82 -1.86
CA PRO A 251 8.05 -19.98 -0.92
C PRO A 251 7.91 -19.11 0.33
N THR A 252 7.39 -17.89 0.20
CA THR A 252 7.12 -17.01 1.35
C THR A 252 6.07 -17.63 2.27
N MET A 253 4.94 -18.08 1.74
CA MET A 253 3.89 -18.71 2.54
C MET A 253 4.41 -19.92 3.31
N ARG A 254 5.17 -20.80 2.62
CA ARG A 254 5.82 -21.96 3.27
C ARG A 254 6.82 -21.54 4.35
N GLY A 255 7.64 -20.54 4.04
CA GLY A 255 8.64 -20.01 4.96
C GLY A 255 8.01 -19.45 6.23
N MET A 256 6.96 -18.66 6.10
CA MET A 256 6.24 -18.08 7.23
C MET A 256 5.54 -19.16 8.06
N ALA A 257 4.91 -20.16 7.44
CA ALA A 257 4.31 -21.30 8.14
C ALA A 257 5.37 -22.10 8.92
N ASN A 258 6.52 -22.38 8.32
CA ASN A 258 7.63 -23.10 8.97
C ASN A 258 8.24 -22.31 10.14
N LEU A 259 8.13 -21.00 10.15
CA LEU A 259 8.55 -20.14 11.27
C LEU A 259 7.48 -20.02 12.36
N GLY A 260 6.34 -20.70 12.22
CA GLY A 260 5.22 -20.62 13.16
C GLY A 260 4.43 -19.32 13.07
N ALA A 261 4.57 -18.58 11.95
CA ALA A 261 3.92 -17.31 11.71
C ALA A 261 3.16 -17.32 10.35
N PRO A 262 2.17 -18.24 10.17
CA PRO A 262 1.42 -18.32 8.91
C PRO A 262 0.81 -16.98 8.56
N PHE A 263 0.92 -16.59 7.28
CA PHE A 263 0.47 -15.28 6.83
C PHE A 263 -1.01 -15.31 6.39
N ALA A 264 -1.87 -14.52 7.05
CA ALA A 264 -3.26 -14.30 6.68
C ALA A 264 -3.55 -12.81 6.56
N GLY A 265 -4.16 -12.41 5.44
CA GLY A 265 -4.40 -11.01 5.10
C GLY A 265 -4.00 -10.70 3.65
N ILE A 266 -3.71 -9.44 3.34
CA ILE A 266 -3.13 -9.05 2.05
C ILE A 266 -1.61 -9.10 2.11
N LEU A 267 -1.02 -9.93 1.26
CA LEU A 267 0.41 -9.91 0.97
C LEU A 267 0.64 -9.12 -0.31
N PHE A 268 1.19 -7.94 -0.16
CA PHE A 268 1.58 -7.07 -1.27
C PHE A 268 3.09 -7.22 -1.51
N ALA A 269 3.45 -7.84 -2.63
CA ALA A 269 4.83 -7.94 -3.10
C ALA A 269 5.13 -6.78 -4.05
N GLY A 270 6.03 -5.88 -3.64
CA GLY A 270 6.68 -4.92 -4.53
C GLY A 270 7.75 -5.64 -5.33
N LEU A 271 7.63 -5.62 -6.64
CA LEU A 271 8.46 -6.40 -7.55
C LEU A 271 9.25 -5.50 -8.50
N MET A 272 10.48 -5.87 -8.80
CA MET A 272 11.21 -5.43 -9.99
C MET A 272 11.09 -6.50 -11.06
N ILE A 273 10.47 -6.16 -12.18
CA ILE A 273 10.37 -7.05 -13.35
C ILE A 273 11.60 -6.83 -14.21
N THR A 274 12.53 -7.77 -14.12
CA THR A 274 13.80 -7.75 -14.82
C THR A 274 13.78 -8.67 -16.04
N ASP A 275 14.80 -8.61 -16.89
CA ASP A 275 14.97 -9.53 -18.04
C ASP A 275 15.04 -11.01 -17.60
N ASN A 276 15.45 -11.26 -16.35
CA ASN A 276 15.56 -12.61 -15.79
C ASN A 276 14.31 -13.06 -15.02
N GLY A 277 13.28 -12.21 -14.92
CA GLY A 277 12.03 -12.48 -14.23
C GLY A 277 11.77 -11.57 -13.02
N PRO A 278 10.78 -11.92 -12.18
CA PRO A 278 10.41 -11.08 -11.05
C PRO A 278 11.43 -11.21 -9.92
N LYS A 279 11.84 -10.08 -9.34
CA LYS A 279 12.62 -10.01 -8.10
C LYS A 279 11.85 -9.23 -7.04
N LEU A 280 11.82 -9.73 -5.83
CA LEU A 280 11.19 -9.05 -4.70
C LEU A 280 11.99 -7.82 -4.30
N ILE A 281 11.34 -6.64 -4.24
CA ILE A 281 11.89 -5.41 -3.66
C ILE A 281 11.59 -5.38 -2.15
N GLU A 282 10.31 -5.55 -1.81
CA GLU A 282 9.81 -5.52 -0.43
C GLU A 282 8.42 -6.16 -0.33
N TYR A 283 8.01 -6.51 0.88
CA TYR A 283 6.63 -6.82 1.21
C TYR A 283 5.96 -5.68 1.94
N ASN A 284 4.66 -5.52 1.67
CA ASN A 284 3.71 -4.84 2.54
C ASN A 284 2.65 -5.85 2.98
N THR A 285 2.20 -5.78 4.22
CA THR A 285 1.30 -6.77 4.84
C THR A 285 -0.15 -6.28 4.91
N ARG A 286 -0.50 -5.42 3.97
CA ARG A 286 -1.79 -4.74 3.83
C ARG A 286 -1.96 -4.28 2.38
N PHE A 287 -3.16 -3.76 2.05
CA PHE A 287 -3.35 -3.10 0.75
C PHE A 287 -2.40 -1.92 0.56
N GLY A 288 -2.00 -1.67 -0.68
CA GLY A 288 -1.26 -0.47 -1.06
C GLY A 288 -2.13 0.79 -1.02
N ASP A 289 -1.50 1.92 -0.96
CA ASP A 289 -2.11 3.24 -1.10
C ASP A 289 -1.19 4.10 -1.98
N PRO A 290 -1.51 4.35 -3.28
CA PRO A 290 -2.86 4.41 -3.84
C PRO A 290 -3.34 3.18 -4.67
N GLU A 291 -2.69 2.02 -4.61
CA GLU A 291 -3.05 0.87 -5.44
C GLU A 291 -4.44 0.29 -5.08
N CYS A 292 -4.83 0.33 -3.79
CA CYS A 292 -6.13 -0.15 -3.34
C CYS A 292 -7.28 0.51 -4.10
N GLN A 293 -7.18 1.82 -4.37
CA GLN A 293 -8.20 2.61 -5.04
C GLN A 293 -8.51 2.04 -6.44
N VAL A 294 -7.48 1.74 -7.23
CA VAL A 294 -7.65 1.17 -8.58
C VAL A 294 -8.10 -0.30 -8.54
N LEU A 295 -7.66 -1.06 -7.53
CA LEU A 295 -8.10 -2.44 -7.34
C LEU A 295 -9.59 -2.50 -6.98
N MET A 296 -10.06 -1.66 -6.06
CA MET A 296 -11.47 -1.65 -5.62
C MET A 296 -12.40 -1.23 -6.76
N MET A 297 -12.01 -0.29 -7.63
CA MET A 297 -12.79 0.11 -8.81
C MET A 297 -12.93 -1.04 -9.83
N ARG A 298 -11.92 -1.91 -9.93
CA ARG A 298 -11.91 -3.05 -10.85
C ARG A 298 -12.49 -4.33 -10.27
N LEU A 299 -12.49 -4.49 -8.94
CA LEU A 299 -13.00 -5.70 -8.31
C LEU A 299 -14.50 -5.88 -8.60
N LYS A 300 -14.85 -6.99 -9.26
CA LYS A 300 -16.24 -7.34 -9.59
C LYS A 300 -16.95 -8.03 -8.43
N ASP A 301 -16.22 -8.84 -7.67
CA ASP A 301 -16.77 -9.60 -6.55
C ASP A 301 -17.02 -8.73 -5.32
N ASP A 302 -17.85 -9.25 -4.43
CA ASP A 302 -18.11 -8.67 -3.12
C ASP A 302 -16.87 -8.79 -2.23
N LEU A 303 -16.29 -7.64 -1.87
CA LEU A 303 -15.08 -7.61 -1.04
C LEU A 303 -15.31 -8.24 0.33
N LEU A 304 -16.46 -8.00 0.96
CA LEU A 304 -16.73 -8.53 2.31
C LEU A 304 -16.80 -10.06 2.31
N VAL A 305 -17.31 -10.68 1.24
CA VAL A 305 -17.28 -12.14 1.05
C VAL A 305 -15.84 -12.64 0.97
N LEU A 306 -14.96 -11.97 0.22
CA LEU A 306 -13.56 -12.34 0.08
C LEU A 306 -12.78 -12.18 1.40
N LEU A 307 -13.02 -11.10 2.13
CA LEU A 307 -12.39 -10.86 3.44
C LEU A 307 -12.82 -11.93 4.46
N ASN A 308 -14.11 -12.31 4.47
CA ASN A 308 -14.59 -13.40 5.31
C ASN A 308 -13.95 -14.74 4.94
N ALA A 309 -13.89 -15.06 3.64
CA ALA A 309 -13.28 -16.31 3.18
C ALA A 309 -11.81 -16.41 3.60
N ALA A 310 -11.05 -15.31 3.52
CA ALA A 310 -9.67 -15.26 3.98
C ALA A 310 -9.56 -15.43 5.51
N THR A 311 -10.46 -14.79 6.26
CA THR A 311 -10.45 -14.85 7.73
C THR A 311 -10.83 -16.26 8.23
N ASP A 312 -11.67 -16.97 7.48
CA ASP A 312 -12.21 -18.28 7.84
C ASP A 312 -11.43 -19.45 7.21
N GLY A 313 -10.30 -19.21 6.53
CA GLY A 313 -9.47 -20.26 5.92
C GLY A 313 -10.13 -20.94 4.72
N GLN A 314 -10.93 -20.24 3.93
CA GLN A 314 -11.74 -20.79 2.84
C GLN A 314 -11.23 -20.41 1.44
N LEU A 315 -10.02 -19.86 1.32
CA LEU A 315 -9.53 -19.38 0.02
C LEU A 315 -9.26 -20.49 -1.00
N ALA A 316 -9.02 -21.71 -0.55
CA ALA A 316 -8.84 -22.86 -1.45
C ALA A 316 -10.06 -23.12 -2.36
N HIS A 317 -11.24 -22.64 -1.98
CA HIS A 317 -12.50 -22.78 -2.72
C HIS A 317 -13.03 -21.43 -3.25
N THR A 318 -12.19 -20.40 -3.26
CA THR A 318 -12.56 -19.03 -3.62
C THR A 318 -11.85 -18.63 -4.92
N SER A 319 -12.53 -17.85 -5.75
CA SER A 319 -11.95 -17.20 -6.93
C SER A 319 -12.22 -15.70 -6.87
N VAL A 320 -11.43 -14.92 -7.59
CA VAL A 320 -11.60 -13.47 -7.70
C VAL A 320 -11.85 -13.10 -9.16
N ARG A 321 -12.93 -12.36 -9.39
CA ARG A 321 -13.30 -11.86 -10.71
C ARG A 321 -13.05 -10.36 -10.80
N TRP A 322 -12.55 -9.95 -11.93
CA TRP A 322 -12.22 -8.57 -12.23
C TRP A 322 -13.11 -8.03 -13.35
N ARG A 323 -13.30 -6.72 -13.38
CA ARG A 323 -13.81 -6.01 -14.54
C ARG A 323 -12.74 -5.97 -15.62
N ASP A 324 -13.14 -5.97 -16.87
CA ASP A 324 -12.20 -5.90 -18.00
C ASP A 324 -11.57 -4.50 -18.13
N GLU A 325 -12.28 -3.48 -17.65
CA GLU A 325 -11.81 -2.10 -17.68
C GLU A 325 -10.51 -1.94 -16.86
N ALA A 326 -9.65 -1.06 -17.33
CA ALA A 326 -8.54 -0.52 -16.55
C ALA A 326 -9.04 0.54 -15.56
N ALA A 327 -8.28 0.75 -14.50
CA ALA A 327 -8.48 1.86 -13.59
C ALA A 327 -7.17 2.63 -13.37
N LEU A 328 -7.28 3.94 -13.18
CA LEU A 328 -6.17 4.81 -12.88
C LEU A 328 -6.58 5.81 -11.80
N THR A 329 -5.69 6.07 -10.88
CA THR A 329 -5.86 7.07 -9.81
C THR A 329 -4.75 8.11 -9.84
N VAL A 330 -5.11 9.37 -9.69
CA VAL A 330 -4.18 10.49 -9.55
C VAL A 330 -4.30 11.04 -8.13
N VAL A 331 -3.18 11.14 -7.44
CA VAL A 331 -3.12 11.71 -6.09
C VAL A 331 -2.98 13.23 -6.18
N MET A 332 -3.86 13.94 -5.51
CA MET A 332 -3.70 15.35 -5.22
C MET A 332 -3.05 15.53 -3.84
N ALA A 333 -1.91 16.18 -3.80
CA ALA A 333 -1.11 16.36 -2.59
C ALA A 333 -1.07 17.84 -2.18
N ALA A 334 -0.92 18.11 -0.89
CA ALA A 334 -0.76 19.45 -0.36
C ALA A 334 0.65 20.00 -0.65
N ARG A 335 0.76 21.30 -0.84
CA ARG A 335 2.05 21.99 -0.99
C ARG A 335 2.98 21.59 0.18
N GLY A 336 4.25 21.35 -0.14
CA GLY A 336 5.25 20.90 0.83
C GLY A 336 5.39 19.37 0.98
N TYR A 337 4.45 18.58 0.46
CA TYR A 337 4.58 17.12 0.41
C TYR A 337 5.70 16.69 -0.56
N PRO A 338 6.54 15.67 -0.25
CA PRO A 338 6.52 14.74 0.90
C PRO A 338 7.27 15.25 2.15
N GLY A 339 7.70 16.49 2.19
CA GLY A 339 8.27 17.12 3.38
C GLY A 339 7.20 17.45 4.44
N THR A 340 7.09 18.74 4.81
CA THR A 340 6.06 19.22 5.74
C THR A 340 4.88 19.77 4.93
N PRO A 341 3.75 19.05 4.85
CA PRO A 341 2.61 19.50 4.06
C PRO A 341 1.87 20.66 4.73
N GLU A 342 1.44 21.63 3.94
CA GLU A 342 0.56 22.70 4.37
C GLU A 342 -0.85 22.15 4.64
N LYS A 343 -1.49 22.64 5.73
CA LYS A 343 -2.82 22.18 6.15
C LYS A 343 -3.78 23.35 6.23
N GLY A 344 -5.09 23.05 6.14
CA GLY A 344 -6.17 24.01 6.36
C GLY A 344 -6.66 24.72 5.09
N SER A 345 -6.01 24.53 3.94
CA SER A 345 -6.50 25.11 2.68
C SER A 345 -7.82 24.46 2.25
N VAL A 346 -8.76 25.29 1.78
CA VAL A 346 -10.12 24.87 1.41
C VAL A 346 -10.13 24.19 0.05
N ILE A 347 -10.87 23.09 -0.05
CA ILE A 347 -11.07 22.30 -1.26
C ILE A 347 -12.54 22.42 -1.68
N ARG A 348 -12.80 22.70 -2.96
CA ARG A 348 -14.16 22.83 -3.52
C ARG A 348 -14.33 21.98 -4.77
N GLY A 349 -15.55 21.73 -5.17
CA GLY A 349 -15.86 21.04 -6.42
C GLY A 349 -15.66 19.53 -6.40
N VAL A 350 -15.39 18.92 -5.24
CA VAL A 350 -15.13 17.47 -5.13
C VAL A 350 -16.38 16.67 -5.53
N GLU A 351 -17.57 17.09 -5.07
CA GLU A 351 -18.84 16.41 -5.39
C GLU A 351 -19.18 16.55 -6.87
N ASP A 352 -18.92 17.72 -7.47
CA ASP A 352 -19.18 18.00 -8.89
C ASP A 352 -18.20 17.27 -9.83
N ALA A 353 -17.05 16.86 -9.31
CA ALA A 353 -16.04 16.11 -10.06
C ALA A 353 -16.38 14.62 -10.18
N ALA A 354 -17.20 14.07 -9.27
CA ALA A 354 -17.66 12.68 -9.34
C ALA A 354 -18.59 12.48 -10.57
N ALA A 355 -18.45 11.33 -11.22
CA ALA A 355 -19.24 10.96 -12.39
C ALA A 355 -19.31 9.42 -12.50
N ASP A 356 -20.10 8.91 -13.45
CA ASP A 356 -20.13 7.47 -13.72
C ASP A 356 -18.73 6.98 -14.11
N GLY A 357 -18.25 5.95 -13.42
CA GLY A 357 -16.89 5.40 -13.57
C GLY A 357 -15.79 6.30 -13.02
N VAL A 358 -16.12 7.36 -12.27
CA VAL A 358 -15.16 8.22 -11.55
C VAL A 358 -15.51 8.27 -10.08
N GLN A 359 -14.53 8.00 -9.23
CA GLN A 359 -14.66 8.06 -7.77
C GLN A 359 -13.53 8.90 -7.19
N ILE A 360 -13.86 9.75 -6.22
CA ILE A 360 -12.87 10.57 -5.52
C ILE A 360 -12.74 10.07 -4.10
N PHE A 361 -11.63 9.40 -3.81
CA PHE A 361 -11.35 8.90 -2.48
C PHE A 361 -10.59 9.93 -1.65
N HIS A 362 -11.13 10.24 -0.48
CA HIS A 362 -10.49 11.14 0.48
C HIS A 362 -9.36 10.41 1.21
N ALA A 363 -8.26 11.11 1.43
CA ALA A 363 -7.16 10.72 2.31
C ALA A 363 -7.01 11.75 3.42
N GLY A 364 -6.01 12.61 3.34
CA GLY A 364 -5.77 13.66 4.34
C GLY A 364 -6.72 14.84 4.22
N THR A 365 -8.00 14.64 4.46
CA THR A 365 -9.03 15.69 4.49
C THR A 365 -9.64 15.83 5.88
N ALA A 366 -10.20 17.00 6.18
CA ALA A 366 -10.98 17.28 7.38
C ALA A 366 -12.11 18.27 7.05
N ILE A 367 -13.09 18.38 7.95
CA ILE A 367 -14.10 19.44 7.92
C ILE A 367 -13.70 20.51 8.95
N ASN A 368 -13.58 21.74 8.51
CA ASN A 368 -13.31 22.89 9.35
C ASN A 368 -14.30 24.02 9.02
N GLY A 369 -15.09 24.44 10.01
CA GLY A 369 -16.12 25.46 9.81
C GLY A 369 -17.13 25.12 8.71
N GLY A 370 -17.41 23.83 8.49
CA GLY A 370 -18.32 23.35 7.44
C GLY A 370 -17.69 23.24 6.05
N ALA A 371 -16.44 23.63 5.87
CA ALA A 371 -15.70 23.50 4.61
C ALA A 371 -14.79 22.26 4.63
N LEU A 372 -14.64 21.61 3.48
CA LEU A 372 -13.64 20.57 3.29
C LEU A 372 -12.25 21.21 3.17
N VAL A 373 -11.30 20.76 3.95
CA VAL A 373 -9.93 21.27 3.98
C VAL A 373 -8.89 20.18 3.89
N ALA A 374 -7.69 20.52 3.38
CA ALA A 374 -6.52 19.68 3.43
C ALA A 374 -6.04 19.48 4.89
N ASN A 375 -5.76 18.26 5.28
CA ASN A 375 -5.25 17.89 6.61
C ASN A 375 -4.19 16.77 6.57
N GLY A 376 -3.49 16.65 5.47
CA GLY A 376 -2.45 15.63 5.27
C GLY A 376 -1.56 15.94 4.08
N GLY A 377 -0.63 15.07 3.79
CA GLY A 377 0.25 15.20 2.63
C GLY A 377 -0.46 14.82 1.35
N ARG A 378 -0.90 13.54 1.24
CA ARG A 378 -1.80 13.09 0.17
C ARG A 378 -3.23 13.35 0.64
N VAL A 379 -4.02 14.02 -0.17
CA VAL A 379 -5.29 14.61 0.30
C VAL A 379 -6.50 14.00 -0.41
N LEU A 380 -6.46 13.90 -1.73
CA LEU A 380 -7.50 13.26 -2.54
C LEU A 380 -6.88 12.29 -3.56
N ASN A 381 -7.66 11.29 -3.95
CA ASN A 381 -7.31 10.34 -5.00
C ASN A 381 -8.44 10.35 -6.04
N VAL A 382 -8.18 10.94 -7.19
CA VAL A 382 -9.15 10.99 -8.28
C VAL A 382 -8.98 9.74 -9.13
N THR A 383 -9.94 8.82 -9.03
CA THR A 383 -9.85 7.48 -9.61
C THR A 383 -10.90 7.29 -10.68
N ALA A 384 -10.50 6.83 -11.85
CA ALA A 384 -11.42 6.57 -12.96
C ALA A 384 -11.19 5.20 -13.59
N THR A 385 -12.24 4.65 -14.21
CA THR A 385 -12.18 3.46 -15.06
C THR A 385 -12.31 3.83 -16.54
N GLY A 386 -11.76 3.01 -17.41
CA GLY A 386 -11.85 3.15 -18.86
C GLY A 386 -11.54 1.83 -19.56
N ALA A 387 -11.88 1.70 -20.84
CA ALA A 387 -11.56 0.50 -21.62
C ALA A 387 -10.04 0.28 -21.72
N THR A 388 -9.27 1.35 -21.64
CA THR A 388 -7.79 1.34 -21.62
C THR A 388 -7.27 2.21 -20.47
N VAL A 389 -5.98 2.11 -20.16
CA VAL A 389 -5.34 3.00 -19.18
C VAL A 389 -5.37 4.44 -19.67
N GLY A 390 -5.19 4.68 -20.97
CA GLY A 390 -5.27 6.00 -21.58
C GLY A 390 -6.65 6.64 -21.43
N GLU A 391 -7.73 5.90 -21.59
CA GLU A 391 -9.10 6.39 -21.36
C GLU A 391 -9.33 6.67 -19.87
N ALA A 392 -8.93 5.78 -18.97
CA ALA A 392 -9.01 6.00 -17.53
C ALA A 392 -8.22 7.23 -17.10
N GLN A 393 -7.02 7.45 -17.67
CA GLN A 393 -6.19 8.62 -17.45
C GLN A 393 -6.92 9.92 -17.86
N ALA A 394 -7.45 9.96 -19.08
CA ALA A 394 -8.16 11.14 -19.58
C ALA A 394 -9.37 11.50 -18.70
N ARG A 395 -10.13 10.50 -18.25
CA ARG A 395 -11.30 10.68 -17.37
C ARG A 395 -10.89 11.14 -15.97
N ALA A 396 -9.82 10.57 -15.40
CA ALA A 396 -9.30 10.99 -14.09
C ALA A 396 -8.84 12.44 -14.11
N TYR A 397 -8.09 12.88 -15.13
CA TYR A 397 -7.65 14.27 -15.23
C TYR A 397 -8.79 15.24 -15.53
N ALA A 398 -9.76 14.85 -16.37
CA ALA A 398 -10.95 15.68 -16.62
C ALA A 398 -11.79 15.91 -15.34
N ALA A 399 -11.86 14.92 -14.46
CA ALA A 399 -12.50 15.05 -13.16
C ALA A 399 -11.65 15.91 -12.20
N LEU A 400 -10.33 15.65 -12.15
CA LEU A 400 -9.39 16.41 -11.32
C LEU A 400 -9.44 17.92 -11.64
N ASP A 401 -9.54 18.28 -12.91
CA ASP A 401 -9.58 19.68 -13.35
C ASP A 401 -10.87 20.43 -12.93
N ARG A 402 -11.89 19.72 -12.42
CA ARG A 402 -13.10 20.32 -11.81
C ARG A 402 -12.93 20.63 -10.33
N ILE A 403 -11.88 20.10 -9.68
CA ILE A 403 -11.61 20.34 -8.27
C ILE A 403 -10.88 21.67 -8.12
N ASP A 404 -11.48 22.60 -7.40
CA ASP A 404 -10.88 23.90 -7.09
C ASP A 404 -10.08 23.82 -5.78
N TRP A 405 -8.78 23.58 -5.93
CA TRP A 405 -7.83 23.55 -4.82
C TRP A 405 -6.44 24.07 -5.25
N PRO A 406 -6.24 25.42 -5.26
CA PRO A 406 -5.00 26.04 -5.75
C PRO A 406 -3.74 25.72 -4.95
N ASP A 407 -3.89 25.31 -3.67
CA ASP A 407 -2.79 24.94 -2.79
C ASP A 407 -2.41 23.46 -2.90
N GLY A 408 -3.08 22.72 -3.78
CA GLY A 408 -2.78 21.36 -4.11
C GLY A 408 -1.93 21.23 -5.37
N PHE A 409 -1.26 20.09 -5.51
CA PHE A 409 -0.58 19.71 -6.74
C PHE A 409 -0.77 18.23 -7.03
N CYS A 410 -0.52 17.82 -8.25
CA CYS A 410 -0.51 16.42 -8.69
C CYS A 410 0.53 16.24 -9.79
N ARG A 411 0.84 14.98 -10.09
CA ARG A 411 1.55 14.65 -11.33
C ARG A 411 0.58 14.62 -12.50
N ARG A 412 1.03 15.05 -13.67
CA ARG A 412 0.25 15.07 -14.91
C ARG A 412 0.57 13.92 -15.86
N ASP A 413 1.51 13.06 -15.49
CA ASP A 413 2.02 11.94 -16.29
C ASP A 413 1.69 10.55 -15.72
N ILE A 414 0.77 10.43 -14.76
CA ILE A 414 0.38 9.14 -14.17
C ILE A 414 -0.11 8.20 -15.28
N GLY A 415 0.49 6.99 -15.34
CA GLY A 415 0.15 5.98 -16.34
C GLY A 415 0.89 6.12 -17.68
N TRP A 416 1.82 7.06 -17.82
CA TRP A 416 2.51 7.34 -19.08
C TRP A 416 3.11 6.11 -19.75
N GLN A 417 3.68 5.18 -19.00
CA GLN A 417 4.27 3.94 -19.52
C GLN A 417 3.23 3.02 -20.16
N ALA A 418 2.09 2.84 -19.50
CA ALA A 418 1.01 2.02 -20.02
C ALA A 418 0.39 2.65 -21.27
N VAL A 419 0.16 3.97 -21.25
CA VAL A 419 -0.38 4.72 -22.41
C VAL A 419 0.57 4.62 -23.60
N ALA A 420 1.88 4.77 -23.38
CA ALA A 420 2.88 4.61 -24.46
C ALA A 420 2.85 3.20 -25.06
N ARG A 421 2.65 2.15 -24.26
CA ARG A 421 2.47 0.78 -24.75
C ARG A 421 1.19 0.55 -25.54
N GLU A 422 0.10 1.17 -25.11
CA GLU A 422 -1.19 1.10 -25.83
C GLU A 422 -1.07 1.74 -27.22
N GLN A 423 -0.35 2.87 -27.32
CA GLN A 423 -0.13 3.57 -28.59
C GLN A 423 0.85 2.85 -29.54
N ALA A 424 1.72 1.98 -29.02
CA ALA A 424 2.67 1.22 -29.80
C ALA A 424 2.11 -0.11 -30.37
N ARG A 425 0.90 -0.48 -30.01
CA ARG A 425 0.16 -1.66 -30.48
C ARG A 425 -0.72 -1.34 -31.68
#